data_3051c94fd09d48d3a35a47cce7a4a6e8
#
_entry.id   3051c94fd09d48d3a35a47cce7a4a6e8
#
_cell.length_a   1.000
_cell.length_b   1.000
_cell.length_c   1.000
_cell.angle_alpha   90.00
_cell.angle_beta   90.00
_cell.angle_gamma   90.00
#
_symmetry.space_group_name_H-M   'P 1'
#
loop_
_entity.id
_entity.type
_entity.pdbx_description
1 polymer ?
#
loop_
_entity_poly.entity_id
_entity_poly.type
_entity_poly.pdbx_seq_one_letter_code
_entity_poly.pdbx_strand_id
1 'polypeptide(L)'
;MLFRSLKDDLADKAASTPIVVMAHIPLWTIDEGWGWKTEDGDQALALLRRFGSVTVLNGHIHQVIQKVEGYVAFHTNASTAFPQPAPGTAPSPGPMKNVAADRLRSMLGITDVVVKRGQGPLALTNHTLAEY
;
A
#
# COMPACT_ATOMS: atom_id res chain seq x y z
N MET A 1 -8.04 15.64 -5.85
CA MET A 1 -7.59 15.33 -7.23
C MET A 1 -7.57 13.83 -7.53
N LEU A 2 -7.08 12.99 -6.62
CA LEU A 2 -7.06 11.52 -6.79
C LEU A 2 -8.44 10.95 -7.13
N PHE A 3 -9.47 11.36 -6.41
CA PHE A 3 -10.83 10.87 -6.58
C PHE A 3 -11.39 11.10 -8.00
N ARG A 4 -11.18 12.30 -8.58
CA ARG A 4 -11.69 12.61 -9.93
C ARG A 4 -11.01 11.76 -11.00
N SER A 5 -9.68 11.68 -10.97
CA SER A 5 -8.90 10.85 -11.90
C SER A 5 -9.31 9.38 -11.80
N LEU A 6 -9.37 8.82 -10.59
CA LEU A 6 -9.79 7.44 -10.37
C LEU A 6 -11.23 7.17 -10.87
N LYS A 7 -12.15 8.10 -10.66
CA LYS A 7 -13.53 7.98 -11.16
C LYS A 7 -13.57 7.88 -12.68
N ASP A 8 -12.81 8.73 -13.37
CA ASP A 8 -12.76 8.77 -14.83
C ASP A 8 -12.11 7.49 -15.39
N ASP A 9 -11.01 7.03 -14.77
CA ASP A 9 -10.31 5.81 -15.15
C ASP A 9 -11.15 4.53 -14.97
N LEU A 10 -12.06 4.52 -14.01
CA LEU A 10 -12.91 3.38 -13.71
C LEU A 10 -14.25 3.40 -14.44
N ALA A 11 -14.64 4.51 -15.06
CA ALA A 11 -16.00 4.74 -15.56
C ALA A 11 -16.48 3.67 -16.55
N ASP A 12 -15.62 3.19 -17.44
CA ASP A 12 -15.91 2.23 -18.50
C ASP A 12 -15.54 0.77 -18.15
N LYS A 13 -15.02 0.52 -16.93
CA LYS A 13 -14.58 -0.83 -16.54
C LYS A 13 -15.73 -1.66 -16.01
N ALA A 14 -15.82 -2.91 -16.48
CA ALA A 14 -16.77 -3.90 -15.96
C ALA A 14 -16.40 -4.29 -14.51
N ALA A 15 -17.41 -4.67 -13.70
CA ALA A 15 -17.19 -5.12 -12.33
C ALA A 15 -16.26 -6.34 -12.21
N SER A 16 -16.17 -7.15 -13.25
CA SER A 16 -15.26 -8.30 -13.34
C SER A 16 -13.82 -7.93 -13.73
N THR A 17 -13.55 -6.68 -14.09
CA THR A 17 -12.20 -6.24 -14.44
C THR A 17 -11.33 -6.19 -13.18
N PRO A 18 -10.19 -6.91 -13.13
CA PRO A 18 -9.23 -6.77 -12.03
C PRO A 18 -8.63 -5.37 -12.03
N ILE A 19 -8.61 -4.74 -10.86
CA ILE A 19 -8.13 -3.38 -10.69
C ILE A 19 -6.87 -3.39 -9.81
N VAL A 20 -5.84 -2.69 -10.25
CA VAL A 20 -4.67 -2.38 -9.44
C VAL A 20 -4.59 -0.87 -9.28
N VAL A 21 -4.59 -0.41 -8.04
CA VAL A 21 -4.44 1.01 -7.69
C VAL A 21 -3.05 1.22 -7.11
N MET A 22 -2.29 2.11 -7.69
CA MET A 22 -1.01 2.56 -7.15
C MET A 22 -1.20 3.97 -6.58
N ALA A 23 -1.22 4.09 -5.26
CA ALA A 23 -1.36 5.36 -4.57
C ALA A 23 -0.27 5.48 -3.51
N HIS A 24 0.48 6.60 -3.50
CA HIS A 24 1.61 6.76 -2.56
C HIS A 24 1.15 6.67 -1.11
N ILE A 25 0.16 7.47 -0.73
CA ILE A 25 -0.42 7.48 0.62
C ILE A 25 -1.53 6.42 0.71
N PRO A 26 -1.61 5.64 1.80
CA PRO A 26 -2.67 4.66 2.00
C PRO A 26 -4.08 5.27 1.88
N LEU A 27 -4.98 4.54 1.22
CA LEU A 27 -6.37 4.95 1.07
C LEU A 27 -7.21 4.73 2.33
N TRP A 28 -6.74 3.89 3.26
CA TRP A 28 -7.36 3.71 4.58
C TRP A 28 -6.52 4.38 5.66
N THR A 29 -7.13 4.73 6.78
CA THR A 29 -6.42 5.30 7.91
C THR A 29 -5.62 4.23 8.64
N ILE A 30 -4.29 4.38 8.66
CA ILE A 30 -3.37 3.53 9.44
C ILE A 30 -3.10 4.17 10.79
N ASP A 31 -2.73 5.44 10.77
CA ASP A 31 -2.54 6.26 11.96
C ASP A 31 -2.93 7.71 11.63
N GLU A 32 -4.00 8.18 12.28
CA GLU A 32 -4.54 9.50 12.03
C GLU A 32 -3.63 10.62 12.59
N GLY A 33 -3.04 10.37 13.75
CA GLY A 33 -2.14 11.33 14.41
C GLY A 33 -0.85 11.58 13.62
N TRP A 34 -0.42 10.60 12.82
CA TRP A 34 0.77 10.69 11.97
C TRP A 34 0.46 11.12 10.53
N GLY A 35 -0.80 11.38 10.21
CA GLY A 35 -1.20 11.74 8.85
C GLY A 35 -1.07 10.59 7.84
N TRP A 36 -1.09 9.35 8.31
CA TRP A 36 -1.00 8.16 7.47
C TRP A 36 -2.36 7.76 6.90
N LYS A 37 -2.96 8.69 6.19
CA LYS A 37 -4.24 8.54 5.50
C LYS A 37 -4.33 9.45 4.29
N THR A 38 -5.16 9.08 3.33
CA THR A 38 -5.62 9.95 2.23
C THR A 38 -6.95 10.58 2.64
N GLU A 39 -7.08 11.90 2.58
CA GLU A 39 -8.29 12.63 3.05
C GLU A 39 -9.56 12.20 2.32
N ASP A 40 -9.49 12.00 1.00
CA ASP A 40 -10.59 11.51 0.15
C ASP A 40 -10.57 9.98 -0.07
N GLY A 41 -9.84 9.26 0.77
CA GLY A 41 -9.65 7.81 0.67
C GLY A 41 -10.95 7.02 0.69
N ASP A 42 -11.89 7.37 1.55
CA ASP A 42 -13.21 6.70 1.64
C ASP A 42 -14.02 6.86 0.35
N GLN A 43 -13.94 8.01 -0.31
CA GLN A 43 -14.60 8.25 -1.59
C GLN A 43 -13.96 7.39 -2.70
N ALA A 44 -12.63 7.29 -2.71
CA ALA A 44 -11.90 6.41 -3.64
C ALA A 44 -12.28 4.94 -3.41
N LEU A 45 -12.31 4.48 -2.16
CA LEU A 45 -12.70 3.12 -1.80
C LEU A 45 -14.14 2.81 -2.20
N ALA A 46 -15.06 3.76 -2.06
CA ALA A 46 -16.46 3.59 -2.50
C ALA A 46 -16.57 3.28 -4.00
N LEU A 47 -15.70 3.86 -4.84
CA LEU A 47 -15.64 3.55 -6.28
C LEU A 47 -15.10 2.13 -6.56
N LEU A 48 -14.20 1.65 -5.71
CA LEU A 48 -13.52 0.35 -5.88
C LEU A 48 -14.39 -0.82 -5.44
N ARG A 49 -15.32 -0.63 -4.51
CA ARG A 49 -16.15 -1.71 -3.93
C ARG A 49 -17.01 -2.48 -4.92
N ARG A 50 -17.26 -1.93 -6.11
CA ARG A 50 -18.06 -2.61 -7.16
C ARG A 50 -17.26 -3.67 -7.93
N PHE A 51 -15.95 -3.72 -7.78
CA PHE A 51 -15.09 -4.65 -8.50
C PHE A 51 -14.84 -5.91 -7.68
N GLY A 52 -14.82 -7.06 -8.34
CA GLY A 52 -14.63 -8.36 -7.71
C GLY A 52 -13.18 -8.71 -7.34
N SER A 53 -12.21 -7.91 -7.80
CA SER A 53 -10.78 -8.08 -7.48
C SER A 53 -10.08 -6.74 -7.55
N VAL A 54 -9.67 -6.21 -6.41
CA VAL A 54 -8.94 -4.94 -6.30
C VAL A 54 -7.69 -5.15 -5.46
N THR A 55 -6.55 -4.67 -5.94
CA THR A 55 -5.31 -4.58 -5.16
C THR A 55 -4.87 -3.13 -5.09
N VAL A 56 -4.68 -2.62 -3.87
CA VAL A 56 -4.18 -1.27 -3.61
C VAL A 56 -2.75 -1.38 -3.09
N LEU A 57 -1.81 -0.80 -3.83
CA LEU A 57 -0.39 -0.77 -3.49
C LEU A 57 -0.01 0.63 -3.01
N ASN A 58 0.59 0.70 -1.84
CA ASN A 58 0.97 1.97 -1.20
C ASN A 58 2.44 1.97 -0.75
N GLY A 59 3.00 3.16 -0.66
CA GLY A 59 4.27 3.45 0.00
C GLY A 59 4.04 4.26 1.28
N HIS A 60 4.73 5.38 1.39
CA HIS A 60 4.58 6.43 2.39
C HIS A 60 4.98 6.05 3.83
N ILE A 61 4.50 4.93 4.34
CA ILE A 61 4.71 4.51 5.73
C ILE A 61 5.95 3.64 5.93
N HIS A 62 6.63 3.27 4.85
CA HIS A 62 7.89 2.52 4.81
C HIS A 62 7.85 1.18 5.58
N GLN A 63 6.70 0.54 5.61
CA GLN A 63 6.47 -0.75 6.28
C GLN A 63 5.56 -1.61 5.43
N VAL A 64 5.69 -2.92 5.58
CA VAL A 64 4.75 -3.88 4.98
C VAL A 64 3.58 -4.09 5.94
N ILE A 65 2.42 -3.59 5.56
CA ILE A 65 1.14 -3.84 6.23
C ILE A 65 0.16 -4.37 5.19
N GLN A 66 -0.55 -5.42 5.53
CA GLN A 66 -1.58 -6.02 4.69
C GLN A 66 -2.94 -5.96 5.38
N LYS A 67 -3.96 -5.63 4.60
CA LYS A 67 -5.35 -5.63 5.03
C LYS A 67 -6.23 -6.12 3.89
N VAL A 68 -7.29 -6.83 4.19
CA VAL A 68 -8.33 -7.20 3.22
C VAL A 68 -9.68 -6.69 3.74
N GLU A 69 -10.41 -6.02 2.88
CA GLU A 69 -11.77 -5.56 3.16
C GLU A 69 -12.66 -5.87 1.95
N GLY A 70 -13.55 -6.84 2.10
CA GLY A 70 -14.35 -7.33 0.97
C GLY A 70 -13.46 -7.89 -0.14
N TYR A 71 -13.55 -7.32 -1.32
CA TYR A 71 -12.74 -7.69 -2.49
C TYR A 71 -11.53 -6.78 -2.71
N VAL A 72 -11.22 -5.91 -1.75
CA VAL A 72 -10.09 -4.99 -1.81
C VAL A 72 -8.98 -5.49 -0.90
N ALA A 73 -7.84 -5.81 -1.49
CA ALA A 73 -6.61 -6.14 -0.78
C ALA A 73 -5.69 -4.91 -0.76
N PHE A 74 -5.27 -4.49 0.42
CA PHE A 74 -4.33 -3.40 0.64
C PHE A 74 -2.95 -3.95 0.97
N HIS A 75 -1.92 -3.37 0.39
CA HIS A 75 -0.55 -3.72 0.64
C HIS A 75 0.32 -2.46 0.64
N THR A 76 0.95 -2.17 1.78
CA THR A 76 1.99 -1.16 1.86
C THR A 76 3.36 -1.79 1.68
N ASN A 77 4.30 -1.04 1.12
CA ASN A 77 5.63 -1.54 0.78
C ASN A 77 6.68 -0.95 1.71
N ALA A 78 7.74 -1.72 1.98
CA ALA A 78 8.93 -1.20 2.60
C ALA A 78 9.57 -0.12 1.71
N SER A 79 10.42 0.70 2.30
CA SER A 79 11.22 1.70 1.57
C SER A 79 12.60 1.13 1.26
N THR A 80 13.22 1.64 0.21
CA THR A 80 14.66 1.43 -0.06
C THR A 80 15.54 2.52 0.55
N ALA A 81 14.94 3.56 1.16
CA ALA A 81 15.65 4.74 1.66
C ALA A 81 15.86 4.71 3.18
N PHE A 82 14.80 4.58 3.95
CA PHE A 82 14.85 4.55 5.41
C PHE A 82 13.59 3.89 5.99
N PRO A 83 13.68 3.27 7.17
CA PRO A 83 12.51 2.72 7.87
C PRO A 83 11.78 3.79 8.68
N GLN A 84 10.51 3.54 8.93
CA GLN A 84 9.69 4.26 9.90
C GLN A 84 9.26 3.32 11.03
N PRO A 85 8.98 3.82 12.23
CA PRO A 85 8.53 2.98 13.34
C PRO A 85 7.11 2.46 13.08
N ALA A 86 6.78 1.33 13.68
CA ALA A 86 5.41 0.83 13.64
C ALA A 86 4.45 1.76 14.41
N PRO A 87 3.17 1.85 14.00
CA PRO A 87 2.19 2.68 14.70
C PRO A 87 2.15 2.38 16.19
N GLY A 88 2.15 3.43 17.01
CA GLY A 88 2.10 3.33 18.48
C GLY A 88 3.42 2.95 19.16
N THR A 89 4.52 2.73 18.41
CA THR A 89 5.82 2.36 19.02
C THR A 89 6.78 3.52 19.21
N ALA A 90 6.44 4.70 18.71
CA ALA A 90 7.25 5.91 18.81
C ALA A 90 6.36 7.17 18.92
N PRO A 91 6.91 8.28 19.39
CA PRO A 91 6.14 9.53 19.52
C PRO A 91 5.87 10.23 18.17
N SER A 92 6.54 9.81 17.09
CA SER A 92 6.40 10.41 15.76
C SER A 92 6.66 9.37 14.65
N PRO A 93 6.21 9.63 13.41
CA PRO A 93 6.38 8.68 12.29
C PRO A 93 7.84 8.47 11.86
N GLY A 94 8.78 9.20 12.38
CA GLY A 94 10.18 9.03 12.02
C GLY A 94 10.68 10.06 10.99
N PRO A 95 11.76 9.81 10.26
CA PRO A 95 12.43 8.51 10.05
C PRO A 95 13.13 7.95 11.30
N MET A 96 13.30 6.62 11.34
CA MET A 96 14.12 5.98 12.37
C MET A 96 15.59 6.37 12.16
N LYS A 97 16.23 6.90 13.20
CA LYS A 97 17.63 7.31 13.20
C LYS A 97 18.50 6.31 13.95
N ASN A 98 19.79 6.26 13.62
CA ASN A 98 20.77 5.44 14.33
C ASN A 98 20.46 3.92 14.34
N VAL A 99 19.86 3.42 13.26
CA VAL A 99 19.67 1.99 13.07
C VAL A 99 20.97 1.36 12.63
N ALA A 100 21.44 0.30 13.31
CA ALA A 100 22.64 -0.43 12.94
C ALA A 100 22.53 -0.98 11.50
N ALA A 101 23.65 -1.02 10.76
CA ALA A 101 23.65 -1.29 9.32
C ALA A 101 23.08 -2.66 8.95
N ASP A 102 23.37 -3.69 9.74
CA ASP A 102 22.82 -5.04 9.58
C ASP A 102 21.30 -5.07 9.76
N ARG A 103 20.82 -4.41 10.80
CA ARG A 103 19.38 -4.27 11.07
C ARG A 103 18.72 -3.39 10.01
N LEU A 104 19.38 -2.33 9.55
CA LEU A 104 18.82 -1.43 8.54
C LEU A 104 18.48 -2.19 7.26
N ARG A 105 19.39 -3.05 6.77
CA ARG A 105 19.15 -3.84 5.55
C ARG A 105 17.95 -4.77 5.68
N SER A 106 17.67 -5.30 6.87
CA SER A 106 16.47 -6.14 7.11
C SER A 106 15.14 -5.35 7.18
N MET A 107 15.21 -4.05 7.35
CA MET A 107 14.04 -3.16 7.42
C MET A 107 13.73 -2.46 6.09
N LEU A 108 14.67 -2.48 5.16
CA LEU A 108 14.51 -1.94 3.82
C LEU A 108 14.18 -3.06 2.84
N GLY A 109 13.45 -2.75 1.77
CA GLY A 109 13.08 -3.81 0.85
C GLY A 109 12.36 -3.34 -0.40
N ILE A 110 12.04 -4.32 -1.23
CA ILE A 110 11.25 -4.20 -2.45
C ILE A 110 10.11 -5.21 -2.42
N THR A 111 9.09 -4.98 -3.24
CA THR A 111 7.98 -5.92 -3.40
C THR A 111 7.83 -6.28 -4.87
N ASP A 112 7.96 -7.56 -5.19
CA ASP A 112 7.65 -8.08 -6.51
C ASP A 112 6.14 -8.27 -6.65
N VAL A 113 5.58 -7.80 -7.76
CA VAL A 113 4.17 -7.92 -8.09
C VAL A 113 4.02 -8.77 -9.36
N VAL A 114 3.40 -9.93 -9.25
CA VAL A 114 3.17 -10.82 -10.38
C VAL A 114 1.71 -10.82 -10.77
N VAL A 115 1.46 -10.48 -12.05
CA VAL A 115 0.13 -10.50 -12.66
C VAL A 115 0.05 -11.68 -13.63
N LYS A 116 -0.88 -12.59 -13.40
CA LYS A 116 -1.18 -13.68 -14.31
C LYS A 116 -2.56 -13.49 -14.94
N ARG A 117 -2.61 -13.45 -16.27
CA ARG A 117 -3.87 -13.28 -16.99
C ARG A 117 -4.86 -14.40 -16.63
N GLY A 118 -6.09 -14.04 -16.26
CA GLY A 118 -7.18 -14.98 -15.95
C GLY A 118 -7.06 -15.67 -14.61
N GLN A 119 -6.10 -15.31 -13.78
CA GLN A 119 -5.98 -15.78 -12.37
C GLN A 119 -6.31 -14.66 -11.40
N GLY A 120 -6.86 -15.05 -10.24
CA GLY A 120 -7.32 -14.17 -9.15
C GLY A 120 -6.30 -13.14 -8.64
N PRO A 121 -6.26 -12.85 -7.34
CA PRO A 121 -5.49 -11.71 -6.83
C PRO A 121 -4.01 -11.78 -7.19
N LEU A 122 -3.36 -10.61 -7.25
CA LEU A 122 -1.94 -10.50 -7.54
C LEU A 122 -1.11 -11.27 -6.51
N ALA A 123 -0.05 -11.95 -6.99
CA ALA A 123 0.96 -12.48 -6.10
C ALA A 123 1.95 -11.37 -5.72
N LEU A 124 2.09 -11.12 -4.42
CA LEU A 124 3.00 -10.12 -3.87
C LEU A 124 4.07 -10.84 -3.05
N THR A 125 5.33 -10.60 -3.37
CA THR A 125 6.46 -11.15 -2.63
C THR A 125 7.35 -10.03 -2.14
N ASN A 126 7.50 -9.93 -0.81
CA ASN A 126 8.37 -8.93 -0.20
C ASN A 126 9.77 -9.51 -0.03
N HIS A 127 10.78 -8.72 -0.39
CA HIS A 127 12.19 -9.01 -0.20
C HIS A 127 12.85 -7.92 0.62
N THR A 128 13.66 -8.30 1.57
CA THR A 128 14.49 -7.35 2.31
C THR A 128 15.81 -7.14 1.59
N LEU A 129 16.46 -5.98 1.79
CA LEU A 129 17.79 -5.73 1.24
C LEU A 129 18.87 -6.60 1.93
N ALA A 130 18.55 -7.30 3.01
CA ALA A 130 19.45 -8.28 3.63
C ALA A 130 19.59 -9.57 2.82
N GLU A 131 18.68 -9.83 1.86
CA GLU A 131 18.68 -11.01 0.99
C GLU A 131 19.65 -10.85 -0.20
N TYR A 132 20.16 -9.63 -0.42
CA TYR A 132 21.12 -9.28 -1.47
C TYR A 132 22.44 -8.79 -0.85
#